data_d620a1423f138ffcb3de1288fdf81cdd
#
_entry.id   d620a1423f138ffcb3de1288fdf81cdd
#
_cell.length_a   1.000
_cell.length_b   1.000
_cell.length_c   1.000
_cell.angle_alpha   90.00
_cell.angle_beta   90.00
_cell.angle_gamma   90.00
#
_symmetry.space_group_name_H-M   'P 1'
#
loop_
_entity.id
_entity.type
_entity.pdbx_description
1 polymer ?
#
loop_
_entity_poly.entity_id
_entity_poly.type
_entity_poly.pdbx_seq_one_letter_code
_entity_poly.pdbx_strand_id
1 'polypeptide(L)'
;MSGGSTANGAALQQYTSNNTVAQQWTVRNYGSGRIALVSVNANKAVDIPGGNAVQQAQLQLYSPNGTVAQQWLVAKAPLTLRERLNETAAKHRQDLPDGTYTFGSKLSTSMKMDVSGASRSNYGNVQIWANNGTNAQKWKVTHDSNGYATLTSVNSGKVLDVNGGVSASGTNVQQYDSNGTYAQKWIAVKNS
;
A
#
# COMPACT_ATOMS: atom_id res chain seq x y z
N MET A 1 12.81 -17.58 20.06
CA MET A 1 13.04 -18.42 21.27
C MET A 1 13.96 -17.68 22.19
N SER A 2 13.71 -17.74 23.50
CA SER A 2 14.60 -17.12 24.50
C SER A 2 15.99 -17.79 24.47
N GLY A 3 17.05 -16.99 24.34
CA GLY A 3 18.43 -17.47 24.31
C GLY A 3 18.79 -18.47 23.19
N GLY A 4 17.96 -18.59 22.14
CA GLY A 4 18.18 -19.59 21.08
C GLY A 4 17.94 -21.05 21.53
N SER A 5 17.29 -21.27 22.68
CA SER A 5 17.05 -22.58 23.28
C SER A 5 16.33 -23.55 22.33
N THR A 6 16.74 -24.81 22.31
CA THR A 6 16.13 -25.90 21.53
C THR A 6 15.35 -26.89 22.40
N ALA A 7 15.24 -26.65 23.71
CA ALA A 7 14.56 -27.54 24.65
C ALA A 7 13.03 -27.49 24.53
N ASN A 8 12.34 -28.57 24.92
CA ASN A 8 10.89 -28.51 25.16
C ASN A 8 10.63 -27.53 26.32
N GLY A 9 9.55 -26.77 26.24
CA GLY A 9 9.23 -25.73 27.22
C GLY A 9 9.97 -24.39 27.00
N ALA A 10 10.85 -24.28 26.00
CA ALA A 10 11.53 -23.01 25.72
C ALA A 10 10.54 -21.95 25.33
N ALA A 11 10.50 -20.83 26.06
CA ALA A 11 9.57 -19.74 25.83
C ALA A 11 9.81 -19.04 24.47
N LEU A 12 8.74 -18.69 23.78
CA LEU A 12 8.79 -17.80 22.62
C LEU A 12 8.82 -16.35 23.09
N GLN A 13 9.57 -15.53 22.36
CA GLN A 13 9.67 -14.09 22.63
C GLN A 13 9.79 -13.29 21.33
N GLN A 14 9.45 -12.02 21.38
CA GLN A 14 9.86 -11.06 20.37
C GLN A 14 11.34 -10.70 20.57
N TYR A 15 12.05 -10.53 19.48
CA TYR A 15 13.45 -10.12 19.50
C TYR A 15 13.80 -9.34 18.22
N THR A 16 14.76 -8.45 18.31
CA THR A 16 15.30 -7.74 17.15
C THR A 16 15.75 -8.75 16.08
N SER A 17 15.43 -8.48 14.83
CA SER A 17 15.87 -9.33 13.71
C SER A 17 17.41 -9.38 13.67
N ASN A 18 17.97 -10.57 13.73
CA ASN A 18 19.42 -10.80 13.73
C ASN A 18 19.85 -11.90 12.74
N ASN A 19 18.94 -12.32 11.85
CA ASN A 19 19.15 -13.32 10.81
C ASN A 19 19.64 -14.70 11.29
N THR A 20 19.52 -15.01 12.58
CA THR A 20 19.89 -16.33 13.10
C THR A 20 18.82 -17.38 12.81
N VAL A 21 19.21 -18.65 12.77
CA VAL A 21 18.28 -19.80 12.61
C VAL A 21 17.25 -19.88 13.73
N ALA A 22 17.51 -19.25 14.89
CA ALA A 22 16.55 -19.14 15.99
C ALA A 22 15.31 -18.31 15.65
N GLN A 23 15.35 -17.50 14.58
CA GLN A 23 14.25 -16.69 14.09
C GLN A 23 13.61 -17.26 12.82
N GLN A 24 14.05 -18.43 12.37
CA GLN A 24 13.56 -19.06 11.14
C GLN A 24 12.55 -20.17 11.47
N TRP A 25 11.47 -20.21 10.68
CA TRP A 25 10.36 -21.13 10.87
C TRP A 25 9.96 -21.79 9.57
N THR A 26 9.64 -23.06 9.63
CA THR A 26 8.96 -23.76 8.54
C THR A 26 7.47 -23.86 8.84
N VAL A 27 6.65 -23.85 7.79
CA VAL A 27 5.20 -23.99 7.90
C VAL A 27 4.82 -25.42 7.52
N ARG A 28 4.17 -26.13 8.42
CA ARG A 28 3.55 -27.43 8.11
C ARG A 28 2.06 -27.22 7.96
N ASN A 29 1.51 -27.57 6.80
CA ASN A 29 0.10 -27.40 6.50
C ASN A 29 -0.69 -28.64 6.91
N TYR A 30 -1.78 -28.44 7.66
CA TYR A 30 -2.73 -29.51 8.09
C TYR A 30 -4.05 -29.48 7.33
N GLY A 31 -4.20 -28.57 6.36
CA GLY A 31 -5.45 -28.37 5.62
C GLY A 31 -6.45 -27.51 6.40
N SER A 32 -7.55 -27.14 5.74
CA SER A 32 -8.64 -26.32 6.31
C SER A 32 -8.17 -25.03 7.00
N GLY A 33 -7.15 -24.37 6.44
CA GLY A 33 -6.58 -23.13 7.00
C GLY A 33 -5.76 -23.33 8.28
N ARG A 34 -5.41 -24.56 8.66
CA ARG A 34 -4.59 -24.86 9.83
C ARG A 34 -3.15 -25.11 9.45
N ILE A 35 -2.25 -24.55 10.23
CA ILE A 35 -0.81 -24.72 10.07
C ILE A 35 -0.15 -25.03 11.43
N ALA A 36 1.05 -25.61 11.39
CA ALA A 36 1.99 -25.50 12.50
C ALA A 36 3.21 -24.69 12.07
N LEU A 37 3.75 -23.90 12.99
CA LEU A 37 5.04 -23.23 12.84
C LEU A 37 6.09 -24.08 13.54
N VAL A 38 7.09 -24.54 12.76
CA VAL A 38 8.16 -25.42 13.27
C VAL A 38 9.49 -24.68 13.19
N SER A 39 10.17 -24.57 14.31
CA SER A 39 11.49 -23.91 14.40
C SER A 39 12.53 -24.66 13.58
N VAL A 40 13.24 -23.94 12.71
CA VAL A 40 14.38 -24.50 11.95
C VAL A 40 15.51 -24.90 12.89
N ASN A 41 15.74 -24.10 13.95
CA ASN A 41 16.80 -24.36 14.93
C ASN A 41 16.58 -25.63 15.78
N ALA A 42 15.32 -25.90 16.16
CA ALA A 42 15.00 -26.92 17.16
C ALA A 42 14.21 -28.12 16.58
N ASN A 43 13.67 -28.00 15.38
CA ASN A 43 12.69 -28.93 14.82
C ASN A 43 11.50 -29.18 15.77
N LYS A 44 11.06 -28.12 16.48
CA LYS A 44 9.95 -28.14 17.44
C LYS A 44 8.86 -27.17 17.02
N ALA A 45 7.62 -27.53 17.34
CA ALA A 45 6.45 -26.72 17.03
C ALA A 45 6.21 -25.62 18.06
N VAL A 46 5.60 -24.52 17.63
CA VAL A 46 4.99 -23.54 18.52
C VAL A 46 3.78 -24.19 19.16
N ASP A 47 3.74 -24.16 20.50
CA ASP A 47 2.83 -24.96 21.30
C ASP A 47 2.21 -24.13 22.43
N ILE A 48 0.93 -24.44 22.76
CA ILE A 48 0.25 -23.93 23.95
C ILE A 48 0.51 -24.91 25.09
N PRO A 49 1.22 -24.51 26.17
CA PRO A 49 1.57 -25.41 27.27
C PRO A 49 0.36 -26.17 27.83
N GLY A 50 0.47 -27.51 27.89
CA GLY A 50 -0.61 -28.37 28.37
C GLY A 50 -1.91 -28.31 27.57
N GLY A 51 -1.92 -27.66 26.40
CA GLY A 51 -3.13 -27.42 25.65
C GLY A 51 -4.11 -26.44 26.30
N ASN A 52 -3.69 -25.73 27.33
CA ASN A 52 -4.53 -24.81 28.10
C ASN A 52 -4.58 -23.42 27.44
N ALA A 53 -5.62 -23.19 26.62
CA ALA A 53 -5.83 -21.97 25.86
C ALA A 53 -6.47 -20.88 26.72
N VAL A 54 -5.72 -20.29 27.64
CA VAL A 54 -6.13 -19.15 28.47
C VAL A 54 -5.47 -17.87 28.01
N GLN A 55 -6.06 -16.71 28.34
CA GLN A 55 -5.43 -15.42 28.08
C GLN A 55 -4.05 -15.33 28.73
N GLN A 56 -3.09 -14.72 28.04
CA GLN A 56 -1.70 -14.55 28.49
C GLN A 56 -0.90 -15.85 28.63
N ALA A 57 -1.39 -16.99 28.12
CA ALA A 57 -0.58 -18.20 28.08
C ALA A 57 0.73 -17.98 27.35
N GLN A 58 1.86 -18.22 28.00
CA GLN A 58 3.18 -18.11 27.39
C GLN A 58 3.37 -19.25 26.39
N LEU A 59 3.52 -18.93 25.10
CA LEU A 59 3.81 -19.95 24.08
C LEU A 59 5.22 -20.52 24.26
N GLN A 60 5.36 -21.78 23.93
CA GLN A 60 6.61 -22.54 24.06
C GLN A 60 6.98 -23.28 22.78
N LEU A 61 8.19 -23.81 22.74
CA LEU A 61 8.58 -24.86 21.80
C LEU A 61 8.27 -26.23 22.43
N TYR A 62 7.69 -27.12 21.64
CA TYR A 62 7.48 -28.50 22.07
C TYR A 62 7.64 -29.49 20.92
N SER A 63 8.01 -30.73 21.20
CA SER A 63 8.13 -31.76 20.17
C SER A 63 6.83 -31.87 19.39
N PRO A 64 6.87 -31.94 18.04
CA PRO A 64 5.68 -32.08 17.22
C PRO A 64 4.90 -33.33 17.62
N ASN A 65 3.66 -33.18 18.04
CA ASN A 65 2.79 -34.27 18.49
C ASN A 65 1.42 -34.30 17.79
N GLY A 66 1.21 -33.36 16.85
CA GLY A 66 -0.03 -33.28 16.04
C GLY A 66 -1.28 -32.85 16.80
N THR A 67 -1.17 -32.47 18.08
CA THR A 67 -2.32 -32.00 18.87
C THR A 67 -2.80 -30.62 18.42
N VAL A 68 -4.02 -30.26 18.78
CA VAL A 68 -4.61 -28.94 18.50
C VAL A 68 -3.84 -27.80 19.17
N ALA A 69 -3.09 -28.06 20.26
CA ALA A 69 -2.22 -27.11 20.92
C ALA A 69 -1.10 -26.56 20.01
N GLN A 70 -0.79 -27.27 18.91
CA GLN A 70 0.24 -26.91 17.92
C GLN A 70 -0.35 -26.47 16.59
N GLN A 71 -1.67 -26.40 16.47
CA GLN A 71 -2.35 -26.04 15.22
C GLN A 71 -2.94 -24.63 15.31
N TRP A 72 -2.57 -23.80 14.36
CA TRP A 72 -2.96 -22.38 14.28
C TRP A 72 -3.84 -22.14 13.08
N LEU A 73 -5.00 -21.51 13.27
CA LEU A 73 -5.82 -21.03 12.18
C LEU A 73 -5.17 -19.76 11.59
N VAL A 74 -4.98 -19.75 10.29
CA VAL A 74 -4.44 -18.59 9.57
C VAL A 74 -5.57 -17.90 8.83
N ALA A 75 -5.78 -16.63 9.14
CA ALA A 75 -6.66 -15.76 8.40
C ALA A 75 -5.84 -14.56 7.89
N LYS A 76 -6.06 -14.17 6.64
CA LYS A 76 -5.48 -12.91 6.13
C LYS A 76 -6.05 -11.75 6.94
N ALA A 77 -5.19 -10.94 7.51
CA ALA A 77 -5.63 -9.71 8.18
C ALA A 77 -6.37 -8.82 7.17
N PRO A 78 -7.45 -8.13 7.58
CA PRO A 78 -8.09 -7.14 6.71
C PRO A 78 -7.05 -6.12 6.25
N LEU A 79 -7.06 -5.80 4.96
CA LEU A 79 -6.18 -4.78 4.42
C LEU A 79 -6.47 -3.43 5.09
N THR A 80 -5.43 -2.72 5.46
CA THR A 80 -5.51 -1.32 5.84
C THR A 80 -6.06 -0.48 4.67
N LEU A 81 -6.58 0.71 4.96
CA LEU A 81 -6.99 1.64 3.91
C LEU A 81 -5.87 1.88 2.89
N ARG A 82 -4.63 2.04 3.37
CA ARG A 82 -3.45 2.26 2.52
C ARG A 82 -3.18 1.08 1.58
N GLU A 83 -3.23 -0.15 2.09
CA GLU A 83 -3.00 -1.34 1.28
C GLU A 83 -4.09 -1.51 0.21
N ARG A 84 -5.37 -1.26 0.56
CA ARG A 84 -6.47 -1.27 -0.40
C ARG A 84 -6.31 -0.22 -1.50
N LEU A 85 -5.85 0.99 -1.14
CA LEU A 85 -5.57 2.05 -2.12
C LEU A 85 -4.41 1.66 -3.04
N ASN A 86 -3.35 1.07 -2.51
CA ASN A 86 -2.23 0.58 -3.30
C ASN A 86 -2.66 -0.55 -4.27
N GLU A 87 -3.46 -1.52 -3.81
CA GLU A 87 -4.01 -2.57 -4.69
C GLU A 87 -4.88 -1.97 -5.81
N THR A 88 -5.70 -0.96 -5.47
CA THR A 88 -6.53 -0.26 -6.46
C THR A 88 -5.66 0.49 -7.48
N ALA A 89 -4.66 1.23 -7.03
CA ALA A 89 -3.76 1.97 -7.91
C ALA A 89 -2.99 1.02 -8.85
N ALA A 90 -2.45 -0.08 -8.32
CA ALA A 90 -1.74 -1.09 -9.12
C ALA A 90 -2.65 -1.74 -10.17
N LYS A 91 -3.90 -2.06 -9.81
CA LYS A 91 -4.90 -2.64 -10.71
C LYS A 91 -5.23 -1.70 -11.88
N HIS A 92 -5.36 -0.41 -11.62
CA HIS A 92 -5.82 0.58 -12.60
C HIS A 92 -4.68 1.34 -13.31
N ARG A 93 -3.43 0.99 -13.04
CA ARG A 93 -2.27 1.63 -13.68
C ARG A 93 -2.38 1.69 -15.21
N GLN A 94 -2.93 0.66 -15.84
CA GLN A 94 -3.03 0.56 -17.29
C GLN A 94 -4.24 1.33 -17.89
N ASP A 95 -5.13 1.83 -17.04
CA ASP A 95 -6.29 2.60 -17.49
C ASP A 95 -5.89 3.98 -18.05
N LEU A 96 -4.76 4.52 -17.56
CA LEU A 96 -4.12 5.74 -18.06
C LEU A 96 -2.59 5.52 -18.09
N PRO A 97 -2.01 4.95 -19.16
CA PRO A 97 -0.56 4.70 -19.25
C PRO A 97 0.28 5.98 -19.15
N ASP A 98 1.58 5.83 -18.89
CA ASP A 98 2.52 6.94 -18.90
C ASP A 98 2.51 7.64 -20.28
N GLY A 99 2.47 8.98 -20.29
CA GLY A 99 2.37 9.74 -21.54
C GLY A 99 2.01 11.20 -21.30
N THR A 100 1.85 11.95 -22.38
CA THR A 100 1.38 13.33 -22.33
C THR A 100 -0.04 13.43 -22.87
N TYR A 101 -0.92 14.02 -22.09
CA TYR A 101 -2.37 14.07 -22.34
C TYR A 101 -2.94 15.48 -22.25
N THR A 102 -4.09 15.65 -22.86
CA THR A 102 -5.05 16.72 -22.56
C THR A 102 -6.32 16.07 -22.02
N PHE A 103 -6.89 16.60 -20.95
CA PHE A 103 -8.11 16.09 -20.34
C PHE A 103 -9.30 16.96 -20.77
N GLY A 104 -10.20 16.38 -21.55
CA GLY A 104 -11.41 17.05 -22.02
C GLY A 104 -12.60 16.80 -21.11
N SER A 105 -13.44 17.82 -20.91
CA SER A 105 -14.71 17.65 -20.22
C SER A 105 -15.72 16.94 -21.10
N LYS A 106 -16.45 15.95 -20.56
CA LYS A 106 -17.59 15.33 -21.28
C LYS A 106 -18.78 16.28 -21.43
N LEU A 107 -18.87 17.31 -20.58
CA LEU A 107 -19.89 18.36 -20.71
C LEU A 107 -19.70 19.22 -21.96
N SER A 108 -18.46 19.37 -22.43
CA SER A 108 -18.12 20.11 -23.63
C SER A 108 -16.79 19.62 -24.20
N THR A 109 -16.80 19.12 -25.41
CA THR A 109 -15.58 18.62 -26.07
C THR A 109 -14.54 19.71 -26.35
N SER A 110 -14.95 20.98 -26.36
CA SER A 110 -14.09 22.15 -26.56
C SER A 110 -13.39 22.62 -25.28
N MET A 111 -13.78 22.10 -24.08
CA MET A 111 -13.17 22.49 -22.82
C MET A 111 -12.11 21.47 -22.37
N LYS A 112 -10.97 21.99 -21.91
CA LYS A 112 -9.83 21.19 -21.40
C LYS A 112 -9.46 21.58 -19.98
N MET A 113 -8.91 20.65 -19.24
CA MET A 113 -8.26 20.91 -17.94
C MET A 113 -7.04 21.80 -18.18
N ASP A 114 -6.97 22.92 -17.49
CA ASP A 114 -6.08 24.03 -17.78
C ASP A 114 -5.53 24.67 -16.51
N VAL A 115 -4.27 25.06 -16.53
CA VAL A 115 -3.69 25.91 -15.48
C VAL A 115 -4.03 27.36 -15.77
N SER A 116 -4.86 27.98 -14.92
CA SER A 116 -5.35 29.34 -15.08
C SER A 116 -4.23 30.33 -15.36
N GLY A 117 -4.43 31.15 -16.43
CA GLY A 117 -3.46 32.16 -16.85
C GLY A 117 -2.10 31.59 -17.29
N ALA A 118 -2.01 30.29 -17.59
CA ALA A 118 -0.75 29.59 -17.84
C ALA A 118 0.30 29.84 -16.72
N SER A 119 -0.16 29.98 -15.48
CA SER A 119 0.70 30.24 -14.32
C SER A 119 1.84 29.22 -14.25
N ARG A 120 3.01 29.69 -13.82
CA ARG A 120 4.18 28.85 -13.48
C ARG A 120 4.48 28.82 -11.98
N SER A 121 3.65 29.50 -11.18
CA SER A 121 3.83 29.59 -9.73
C SER A 121 3.08 28.48 -9.01
N ASN A 122 3.50 28.18 -7.77
CA ASN A 122 2.71 27.39 -6.84
C ASN A 122 1.34 28.03 -6.61
N TYR A 123 0.36 27.21 -6.28
CA TYR A 123 -1.04 27.61 -6.08
C TYR A 123 -1.76 28.06 -7.38
N GLY A 124 -1.16 27.85 -8.56
CA GLY A 124 -1.85 28.08 -9.84
C GLY A 124 -3.11 27.24 -9.90
N ASN A 125 -4.28 27.88 -10.02
CA ASN A 125 -5.57 27.21 -10.03
C ASN A 125 -5.71 26.32 -11.26
N VAL A 126 -6.29 25.14 -11.09
CA VAL A 126 -6.65 24.25 -12.20
C VAL A 126 -8.14 24.36 -12.46
N GLN A 127 -8.49 24.62 -13.69
CA GLN A 127 -9.84 24.96 -14.18
C GLN A 127 -10.17 24.21 -15.46
N ILE A 128 -11.35 24.44 -16.03
CA ILE A 128 -11.63 24.12 -17.42
C ILE A 128 -11.54 25.40 -18.25
N TRP A 129 -10.95 25.31 -19.42
CA TRP A 129 -10.79 26.42 -20.36
C TRP A 129 -10.97 25.95 -21.81
N ALA A 130 -11.36 26.87 -22.71
CA ALA A 130 -11.48 26.57 -24.14
C ALA A 130 -10.16 25.97 -24.65
N ASN A 131 -10.25 24.92 -25.47
CA ASN A 131 -9.09 24.29 -26.08
C ASN A 131 -8.33 25.32 -26.95
N ASN A 132 -7.12 25.63 -26.51
CA ASN A 132 -6.23 26.60 -27.21
C ASN A 132 -4.87 25.98 -27.60
N GLY A 133 -4.69 24.67 -27.33
CA GLY A 133 -3.48 23.92 -27.70
C GLY A 133 -2.22 24.26 -26.92
N THR A 134 -2.30 25.15 -25.91
CA THR A 134 -1.15 25.59 -25.11
C THR A 134 -0.63 24.52 -24.19
N ASN A 135 0.60 24.69 -23.66
CA ASN A 135 1.19 23.78 -22.70
C ASN A 135 0.49 23.81 -21.33
N ALA A 136 -0.29 24.87 -21.03
CA ALA A 136 -1.11 24.94 -19.82
C ALA A 136 -2.22 23.87 -19.78
N GLN A 137 -2.56 23.28 -20.94
CA GLN A 137 -3.58 22.24 -21.10
C GLN A 137 -2.97 20.83 -21.28
N LYS A 138 -1.65 20.72 -21.24
CA LYS A 138 -0.94 19.46 -21.43
C LYS A 138 -0.36 18.97 -20.10
N TRP A 139 -0.59 17.70 -19.83
CA TRP A 139 -0.18 17.05 -18.60
C TRP A 139 0.61 15.78 -18.88
N LYS A 140 1.82 15.69 -18.37
CA LYS A 140 2.61 14.46 -18.42
C LYS A 140 2.18 13.56 -17.26
N VAL A 141 1.71 12.37 -17.57
CA VAL A 141 1.36 11.32 -16.60
C VAL A 141 2.56 10.40 -16.41
N THR A 142 2.90 10.13 -15.16
CA THR A 142 3.89 9.12 -14.77
C THR A 142 3.37 8.36 -13.55
N HIS A 143 3.73 7.06 -13.43
CA HIS A 143 3.31 6.24 -12.30
C HIS A 143 4.47 5.88 -11.38
N ASP A 144 4.20 5.82 -10.07
CA ASP A 144 5.13 5.26 -9.10
C ASP A 144 5.05 3.72 -9.07
N SER A 145 5.89 3.08 -8.24
CA SER A 145 5.94 1.63 -8.10
C SER A 145 4.65 1.00 -7.56
N ASN A 146 3.81 1.77 -6.87
CA ASN A 146 2.51 1.31 -6.36
C ASN A 146 1.38 1.51 -7.37
N GLY A 147 1.62 2.20 -8.50
CA GLY A 147 0.64 2.46 -9.55
C GLY A 147 -0.11 3.78 -9.41
N TYR A 148 0.27 4.66 -8.49
CA TYR A 148 -0.31 6.02 -8.43
C TYR A 148 0.23 6.89 -9.54
N ALA A 149 -0.68 7.57 -10.23
CA ALA A 149 -0.35 8.56 -11.24
C ALA A 149 0.03 9.90 -10.61
N THR A 150 1.05 10.54 -11.16
CA THR A 150 1.37 11.96 -10.97
C THR A 150 1.14 12.68 -12.30
N LEU A 151 0.41 13.79 -12.29
CA LEU A 151 0.12 14.62 -13.46
C LEU A 151 0.98 15.88 -13.38
N THR A 152 1.97 15.99 -14.26
CA THR A 152 2.89 17.14 -14.31
C THR A 152 2.49 18.08 -15.42
N SER A 153 2.26 19.35 -15.12
CA SER A 153 1.99 20.40 -16.12
C SER A 153 3.20 20.58 -17.06
N VAL A 154 2.99 20.44 -18.36
CA VAL A 154 4.03 20.67 -19.36
C VAL A 154 4.46 22.14 -19.39
N ASN A 155 3.59 23.07 -18.97
CA ASN A 155 3.90 24.50 -18.94
C ASN A 155 4.87 24.87 -17.81
N SER A 156 4.67 24.32 -16.60
CA SER A 156 5.35 24.78 -15.38
C SER A 156 6.30 23.77 -14.77
N GLY A 157 6.16 22.48 -15.11
CA GLY A 157 6.85 21.38 -14.43
C GLY A 157 6.26 21.04 -13.04
N LYS A 158 5.23 21.78 -12.59
CA LYS A 158 4.55 21.51 -11.31
C LYS A 158 3.51 20.41 -11.47
N VAL A 159 3.11 19.80 -10.35
CA VAL A 159 2.19 18.66 -10.37
C VAL A 159 0.80 19.05 -9.90
N LEU A 160 -0.20 18.32 -10.38
CA LEU A 160 -1.58 18.44 -9.94
C LEU A 160 -1.66 18.06 -8.46
N ASP A 161 -2.26 18.94 -7.66
CA ASP A 161 -2.18 18.89 -6.18
C ASP A 161 -3.52 19.28 -5.55
N VAL A 162 -3.90 18.54 -4.50
CA VAL A 162 -5.04 18.89 -3.65
C VAL A 162 -4.59 19.92 -2.63
N ASN A 163 -5.15 21.13 -2.68
CA ASN A 163 -4.73 22.25 -1.84
C ASN A 163 -4.70 21.85 -0.35
N GLY A 164 -3.52 22.08 0.27
CA GLY A 164 -3.29 21.76 1.67
C GLY A 164 -3.35 20.27 2.03
N GLY A 165 -3.48 19.36 1.06
CA GLY A 165 -3.63 17.92 1.30
C GLY A 165 -4.94 17.56 2.04
N VAL A 166 -5.95 18.42 1.98
CA VAL A 166 -7.22 18.26 2.68
C VAL A 166 -8.17 17.37 1.87
N SER A 167 -8.63 16.26 2.45
CA SER A 167 -9.52 15.28 1.79
C SER A 167 -11.03 15.60 1.95
N ALA A 168 -11.39 16.86 2.20
CA ALA A 168 -12.79 17.28 2.31
C ALA A 168 -13.41 17.58 0.93
N SER A 169 -14.73 17.37 0.81
CA SER A 169 -15.47 17.76 -0.39
C SER A 169 -15.38 19.27 -0.61
N GLY A 170 -15.18 19.68 -1.87
CA GLY A 170 -15.03 21.08 -2.25
C GLY A 170 -13.60 21.63 -2.11
N THR A 171 -12.63 20.82 -1.66
CA THR A 171 -11.22 21.23 -1.64
C THR A 171 -10.74 21.54 -3.07
N ASN A 172 -10.09 22.70 -3.23
CA ASN A 172 -9.58 23.13 -4.53
C ASN A 172 -8.45 22.24 -5.03
N VAL A 173 -8.35 22.11 -6.35
CA VAL A 173 -7.24 21.46 -7.04
C VAL A 173 -6.40 22.53 -7.73
N GLN A 174 -5.10 22.44 -7.57
CA GLN A 174 -4.12 23.42 -8.02
C GLN A 174 -2.90 22.75 -8.62
N GLN A 175 -1.93 23.53 -9.07
CA GLN A 175 -0.57 23.04 -9.30
C GLN A 175 0.36 23.44 -8.15
N TYR A 176 1.30 22.55 -7.81
CA TYR A 176 2.30 22.77 -6.75
C TYR A 176 3.63 22.07 -7.08
N ASP A 177 4.72 22.49 -6.44
CA ASP A 177 5.99 21.77 -6.53
C ASP A 177 5.83 20.31 -6.10
N SER A 178 6.48 19.39 -6.81
CA SER A 178 6.46 17.98 -6.44
C SER A 178 7.10 17.79 -5.06
N ASN A 179 6.33 17.24 -4.11
CA ASN A 179 6.75 17.01 -2.73
C ASN A 179 6.53 15.56 -2.26
N GLY A 180 6.05 14.69 -3.18
CA GLY A 180 5.86 13.26 -2.92
C GLY A 180 4.69 12.90 -2.01
N THR A 181 3.88 13.87 -1.55
CA THR A 181 2.73 13.62 -0.68
C THR A 181 1.57 12.97 -1.42
N TYR A 182 0.62 12.41 -0.68
CA TYR A 182 -0.60 11.81 -1.26
C TYR A 182 -1.53 12.84 -1.93
N ALA A 183 -1.41 14.14 -1.59
CA ALA A 183 -2.13 15.21 -2.28
C ALA A 183 -1.84 15.28 -3.79
N GLN A 184 -0.73 14.66 -4.22
CA GLN A 184 -0.23 14.67 -5.60
C GLN A 184 -0.32 13.31 -6.29
N LYS A 185 -0.95 12.32 -5.62
CA LYS A 185 -1.08 10.95 -6.12
C LYS A 185 -2.51 10.63 -6.48
N TRP A 186 -2.73 10.21 -7.72
CA TRP A 186 -4.02 10.01 -8.33
C TRP A 186 -4.21 8.55 -8.77
N ILE A 187 -5.43 8.08 -8.75
CA ILE A 187 -5.81 6.77 -9.33
C ILE A 187 -6.75 7.05 -10.50
N ALA A 188 -6.34 6.68 -11.71
CA ALA A 188 -7.19 6.76 -12.88
C ALA A 188 -7.95 5.44 -13.03
N VAL A 189 -9.27 5.48 -12.94
CA VAL A 189 -10.13 4.31 -13.09
C VAL A 189 -10.94 4.49 -14.38
N LYS A 190 -10.79 3.53 -15.31
CA LYS A 190 -11.62 3.48 -16.50
C LYS A 190 -13.03 3.05 -16.11
N ASN A 191 -13.99 3.92 -16.32
CA ASN A 191 -15.40 3.56 -16.16
C ASN A 191 -15.85 2.76 -17.40
N SER A 192 -16.46 1.61 -17.17
CA SER A 192 -17.09 0.77 -18.19
C SER A 192 -18.32 1.46 -18.78
#